data_cc89e0b8f7e484d339bd683a29c491ce
#
_entry.id   cc89e0b8f7e484d339bd683a29c491ce
#
_cell.length_a   1.000
_cell.length_b   1.000
_cell.length_c   1.000
_cell.angle_alpha   90.00
_cell.angle_beta   90.00
_cell.angle_gamma   90.00
#
_symmetry.space_group_name_H-M   'P 1'
#
loop_
_entity.id
_entity.type
_entity.pdbx_description
1 polymer ?
#
loop_
_entity_poly.entity_id
_entity_poly.type
_entity_poly.pdbx_seq_one_letter_code
_entity_poly.pdbx_strand_id
1 'polypeptide(L)'
;TSKAPVMVTPPVYKLGSVKSTDYYRSMTDLLKDTQEGKDWTKENTNRHSNVLIFAPHGGNIEKGTTELTKAIANKGNYDYYVFNGTRNKNNSQLHVTSTNYNDPDLINRNYNKDISISVHGAGQSQGKNTVLIGGRDEKLIQLISKELSTFKFNVQRSLGHLAGIDTNNVVNYNKKGQGVQLELTPDLRKSFFSNGDDSSKARKNEKIGHQQWIVLRQP
;
A
#
# COMPACT_ATOMS: atom_id res chain seq x y z
N THR A 1 15.88 -39.21 -0.62
CA THR A 1 14.58 -38.94 0.04
C THR A 1 14.40 -37.43 0.18
N SER A 2 13.69 -36.82 -0.74
CA SER A 2 13.34 -35.39 -0.67
C SER A 2 12.32 -35.21 0.46
N LYS A 3 12.68 -34.47 1.49
CA LYS A 3 11.70 -34.03 2.51
C LYS A 3 10.66 -33.19 1.85
N ALA A 4 9.39 -33.54 2.00
CA ALA A 4 8.28 -32.67 1.57
C ALA A 4 8.43 -31.28 2.22
N PRO A 5 8.12 -30.21 1.48
CA PRO A 5 8.20 -28.86 2.06
C PRO A 5 7.24 -28.76 3.25
N VAL A 6 7.77 -28.30 4.39
CA VAL A 6 6.95 -28.01 5.56
C VAL A 6 6.05 -26.82 5.20
N MET A 7 4.75 -27.07 5.10
CA MET A 7 3.76 -26.02 4.92
C MET A 7 3.70 -25.21 6.22
N VAL A 8 4.30 -24.02 6.22
CA VAL A 8 4.19 -23.08 7.34
C VAL A 8 2.88 -22.32 7.18
N THR A 9 1.95 -22.59 8.08
CA THR A 9 0.69 -21.84 8.14
C THR A 9 0.97 -20.43 8.69
N PRO A 10 0.51 -19.36 8.02
CA PRO A 10 0.67 -18.01 8.58
C PRO A 10 0.04 -17.92 9.97
N PRO A 11 0.64 -17.16 10.91
CA PRO A 11 0.01 -16.89 12.18
C PRO A 11 -1.33 -16.16 11.95
N VAL A 12 -2.26 -16.36 12.88
CA VAL A 12 -3.60 -15.74 12.77
C VAL A 12 -3.48 -14.22 12.84
N TYR A 13 -4.00 -13.55 11.81
CA TYR A 13 -4.11 -12.09 11.79
C TYR A 13 -5.29 -11.65 12.67
N LYS A 14 -5.02 -10.75 13.62
CA LYS A 14 -6.04 -10.20 14.52
C LYS A 14 -6.48 -8.82 14.05
N LEU A 15 -7.80 -8.60 14.00
CA LEU A 15 -8.36 -7.28 13.72
C LEU A 15 -8.03 -6.30 14.84
N GLY A 16 -7.90 -5.01 14.48
CA GLY A 16 -7.77 -3.94 15.43
C GLY A 16 -9.03 -3.79 16.31
N SER A 17 -8.85 -3.34 17.54
CA SER A 17 -9.92 -3.11 18.50
C SER A 17 -10.58 -1.73 18.35
N VAL A 18 -9.95 -0.80 17.63
CA VAL A 18 -10.48 0.56 17.44
C VAL A 18 -11.64 0.54 16.46
N LYS A 19 -12.75 1.17 16.84
CA LYS A 19 -13.90 1.37 15.94
C LYS A 19 -13.47 2.22 14.75
N SER A 20 -13.65 1.67 13.56
CA SER A 20 -13.46 2.39 12.31
C SER A 20 -14.77 3.03 11.84
N THR A 21 -14.68 4.15 11.11
CA THR A 21 -15.79 4.76 10.39
C THR A 21 -16.03 4.13 9.01
N ASP A 22 -15.24 3.11 8.64
CA ASP A 22 -15.37 2.42 7.37
C ASP A 22 -16.74 1.75 7.22
N TYR A 23 -17.20 1.64 5.99
CA TYR A 23 -18.47 0.98 5.65
C TYR A 23 -18.43 -0.52 6.01
N TYR A 24 -17.32 -1.19 5.71
CA TYR A 24 -17.06 -2.58 6.11
C TYR A 24 -16.09 -2.63 7.29
N ARG A 25 -16.39 -3.47 8.26
CA ARG A 25 -15.55 -3.68 9.43
C ARG A 25 -14.19 -4.30 9.10
N SER A 26 -14.18 -5.16 8.08
CA SER A 26 -13.00 -5.94 7.69
C SER A 26 -13.00 -6.22 6.21
N MET A 27 -11.87 -6.66 5.66
CA MET A 27 -11.81 -7.09 4.26
C MET A 27 -12.61 -8.37 4.02
N THR A 28 -12.68 -9.28 4.97
CA THR A 28 -13.51 -10.48 4.83
C THR A 28 -14.99 -10.13 4.72
N ASP A 29 -15.48 -9.14 5.45
CA ASP A 29 -16.84 -8.65 5.31
C ASP A 29 -17.07 -7.98 3.95
N LEU A 30 -16.13 -7.14 3.51
CA LEU A 30 -16.18 -6.51 2.19
C LEU A 30 -16.25 -7.57 1.07
N LEU A 31 -15.39 -8.56 1.11
CA LEU A 31 -15.29 -9.58 0.08
C LEU A 31 -16.56 -10.45 -0.02
N LYS A 32 -17.28 -10.64 1.09
CA LYS A 32 -18.56 -11.38 1.10
C LYS A 32 -19.69 -10.60 0.45
N ASP A 33 -19.71 -9.27 0.61
CA ASP A 33 -20.83 -8.41 0.22
C ASP A 33 -20.64 -7.77 -1.15
N THR A 34 -19.47 -7.89 -1.74
CA THR A 34 -19.09 -7.27 -3.01
C THR A 34 -18.63 -8.31 -4.04
N GLN A 35 -18.52 -7.88 -5.28
CA GLN A 35 -18.20 -8.77 -6.39
C GLN A 35 -16.96 -8.29 -7.15
N GLU A 36 -15.99 -9.19 -7.30
CA GLU A 36 -14.82 -8.98 -8.16
C GLU A 36 -15.26 -8.73 -9.62
N GLY A 37 -14.58 -7.81 -10.27
CA GLY A 37 -14.88 -7.39 -11.63
C GLY A 37 -16.02 -6.38 -11.76
N LYS A 38 -16.87 -6.27 -10.74
CA LYS A 38 -17.94 -5.27 -10.66
C LYS A 38 -17.57 -4.12 -9.70
N ASP A 39 -17.22 -4.47 -8.48
CA ASP A 39 -16.93 -3.48 -7.43
C ASP A 39 -15.43 -3.19 -7.32
N TRP A 40 -14.61 -4.20 -7.56
CA TRP A 40 -13.16 -4.12 -7.41
C TRP A 40 -12.45 -5.15 -8.28
N THR A 41 -11.15 -4.95 -8.45
CA THR A 41 -10.22 -5.93 -9.01
C THR A 41 -8.97 -6.03 -8.15
N LYS A 42 -8.24 -7.13 -8.26
CA LYS A 42 -6.90 -7.28 -7.68
C LYS A 42 -5.87 -7.54 -8.76
N GLU A 43 -4.66 -7.03 -8.53
CA GLU A 43 -3.50 -7.36 -9.33
C GLU A 43 -2.35 -7.72 -8.39
N ASN A 44 -1.68 -8.82 -8.67
CA ASN A 44 -0.61 -9.34 -7.82
C ASN A 44 0.51 -9.89 -8.68
N THR A 45 1.71 -9.88 -8.16
CA THR A 45 2.83 -10.62 -8.75
C THR A 45 3.45 -11.58 -7.74
N ASN A 46 4.01 -12.67 -8.23
CA ASN A 46 4.89 -13.53 -7.47
C ASN A 46 6.22 -13.68 -8.22
N ARG A 47 7.16 -12.83 -7.89
CA ARG A 47 8.53 -12.81 -8.44
C ARG A 47 9.53 -13.49 -7.49
N HIS A 48 9.01 -14.13 -6.44
CA HIS A 48 9.82 -14.71 -5.35
C HIS A 48 10.74 -13.68 -4.68
N SER A 49 10.31 -12.42 -4.62
CA SER A 49 11.04 -11.35 -3.95
C SER A 49 10.82 -11.41 -2.44
N ASN A 50 11.84 -11.01 -1.68
CA ASN A 50 11.73 -10.80 -0.23
C ASN A 50 11.04 -9.48 0.12
N VAL A 51 10.70 -8.68 -0.88
CA VAL A 51 10.07 -7.35 -0.75
C VAL A 51 8.68 -7.39 -1.34
N LEU A 52 7.72 -6.88 -0.59
CA LEU A 52 6.35 -6.65 -1.05
C LEU A 52 6.01 -5.16 -0.96
N ILE A 53 5.56 -4.61 -2.08
CA ILE A 53 4.96 -3.27 -2.13
C ILE A 53 3.46 -3.46 -2.35
N PHE A 54 2.62 -2.77 -1.60
CA PHE A 54 1.18 -2.94 -1.80
C PHE A 54 0.36 -1.67 -1.63
N ALA A 55 -0.73 -1.58 -2.38
CA ALA A 55 -1.74 -0.55 -2.28
C ALA A 55 -3.07 -1.19 -1.87
N PRO A 56 -3.45 -1.08 -0.58
CA PRO A 56 -4.70 -1.68 -0.10
C PRO A 56 -5.94 -0.89 -0.54
N HIS A 57 -5.76 0.36 -0.94
CA HIS A 57 -6.84 1.27 -1.32
C HIS A 57 -6.63 1.85 -2.72
N GLY A 58 -6.28 0.98 -3.67
CA GLY A 58 -5.97 1.39 -5.05
C GLY A 58 -7.18 1.73 -5.91
N GLY A 59 -6.94 1.93 -7.18
CA GLY A 59 -7.97 2.31 -8.14
C GLY A 59 -8.60 3.65 -7.79
N ASN A 60 -9.92 3.68 -7.71
CA ASN A 60 -10.68 4.90 -7.41
C ASN A 60 -10.87 5.16 -5.90
N ILE A 61 -10.27 4.38 -5.02
CA ILE A 61 -10.34 4.61 -3.56
C ILE A 61 -9.37 5.74 -3.19
N GLU A 62 -8.08 5.53 -3.41
CA GLU A 62 -7.02 6.53 -3.22
C GLU A 62 -6.22 6.62 -4.51
N LYS A 63 -6.66 7.49 -5.41
CA LYS A 63 -6.18 7.55 -6.80
C LYS A 63 -4.68 7.77 -6.90
N GLY A 64 -4.02 7.00 -7.75
CA GLY A 64 -2.58 7.05 -8.02
C GLY A 64 -1.76 6.05 -7.21
N THR A 65 -2.32 5.46 -6.15
CA THR A 65 -1.57 4.54 -5.28
C THR A 65 -1.25 3.21 -5.96
N THR A 66 -2.16 2.68 -6.78
CA THR A 66 -1.92 1.47 -7.58
C THR A 66 -0.78 1.68 -8.56
N GLU A 67 -0.84 2.75 -9.33
CA GLU A 67 0.14 3.06 -10.38
C GLU A 67 1.53 3.26 -9.77
N LEU A 68 1.62 3.95 -8.65
CA LEU A 68 2.87 4.14 -7.92
C LEU A 68 3.41 2.81 -7.38
N THR A 69 2.58 2.02 -6.74
CA THR A 69 2.95 0.71 -6.20
C THR A 69 3.53 -0.19 -7.28
N LYS A 70 2.87 -0.28 -8.44
CA LYS A 70 3.35 -1.07 -9.57
C LYS A 70 4.66 -0.53 -10.14
N ALA A 71 4.80 0.79 -10.25
CA ALA A 71 6.03 1.42 -10.74
C ALA A 71 7.23 1.11 -9.83
N ILE A 72 7.06 1.23 -8.52
CA ILE A 72 8.10 0.90 -7.54
C ILE A 72 8.47 -0.59 -7.62
N ALA A 73 7.47 -1.46 -7.59
CA ALA A 73 7.69 -2.90 -7.61
C ALA A 73 8.35 -3.36 -8.92
N ASN A 74 7.91 -2.84 -10.05
CA ASN A 74 8.49 -3.18 -11.35
C ASN A 74 9.94 -2.70 -11.47
N LYS A 75 10.25 -1.53 -10.94
CA LYS A 75 11.63 -1.00 -10.96
C LYS A 75 12.60 -1.87 -10.15
N GLY A 76 12.17 -2.33 -8.98
CA GLY A 76 12.99 -3.16 -8.10
C GLY A 76 12.86 -4.66 -8.34
N ASN A 77 12.02 -5.08 -9.26
CA ASN A 77 11.63 -6.48 -9.45
C ASN A 77 11.06 -7.11 -8.16
N TYR A 78 10.29 -6.33 -7.40
CA TYR A 78 9.63 -6.74 -6.16
C TYR A 78 8.26 -7.33 -6.44
N ASP A 79 7.74 -8.07 -5.48
CA ASP A 79 6.35 -8.49 -5.50
C ASP A 79 5.43 -7.30 -5.18
N TYR A 80 4.24 -7.30 -5.77
CA TYR A 80 3.22 -6.33 -5.39
C TYR A 80 1.84 -6.97 -5.22
N TYR A 81 1.03 -6.28 -4.45
CA TYR A 81 -0.41 -6.50 -4.30
C TYR A 81 -1.11 -5.16 -4.45
N VAL A 82 -2.14 -5.10 -5.25
CA VAL A 82 -3.02 -3.94 -5.32
C VAL A 82 -4.48 -4.38 -5.31
N PHE A 83 -5.27 -3.66 -4.53
CA PHE A 83 -6.72 -3.78 -4.48
C PHE A 83 -7.32 -2.52 -5.08
N ASN A 84 -8.04 -2.65 -6.19
CA ASN A 84 -8.55 -1.51 -6.95
C ASN A 84 -10.05 -1.37 -6.77
N GLY A 85 -10.51 -0.25 -6.24
CA GLY A 85 -11.92 0.12 -6.37
C GLY A 85 -12.23 0.51 -7.82
N THR A 86 -13.26 -0.11 -8.40
CA THR A 86 -13.59 0.05 -9.84
C THR A 86 -15.02 0.48 -10.09
N ARG A 87 -15.74 0.89 -9.06
CA ARG A 87 -17.10 1.42 -9.17
C ARG A 87 -17.09 2.78 -9.88
N ASN A 88 -18.21 3.12 -10.53
CA ASN A 88 -18.42 4.47 -11.09
C ASN A 88 -18.55 5.52 -9.99
N LYS A 89 -19.04 5.13 -8.81
CA LYS A 89 -19.21 5.98 -7.62
C LYS A 89 -19.14 5.15 -6.35
N ASN A 90 -19.01 5.83 -5.20
CA ASN A 90 -18.99 5.20 -3.87
C ASN A 90 -17.79 4.25 -3.64
N ASN A 91 -16.66 4.50 -4.28
CA ASN A 91 -15.46 3.73 -4.03
C ASN A 91 -14.93 3.90 -2.60
N SER A 92 -15.25 4.99 -1.92
CA SER A 92 -14.90 5.19 -0.50
C SER A 92 -15.48 4.11 0.43
N GLN A 93 -16.59 3.47 0.05
CA GLN A 93 -17.15 2.33 0.79
C GLN A 93 -16.24 1.09 0.73
N LEU A 94 -15.32 1.03 -0.21
CA LEU A 94 -14.36 -0.07 -0.37
C LEU A 94 -13.05 0.18 0.42
N HIS A 95 -12.99 1.26 1.17
CA HIS A 95 -11.88 1.55 2.07
C HIS A 95 -12.03 0.74 3.35
N VAL A 96 -11.04 -0.07 3.68
CA VAL A 96 -10.93 -0.75 4.98
C VAL A 96 -9.60 -0.36 5.62
N THR A 97 -9.65 0.16 6.83
CA THR A 97 -8.45 0.60 7.56
C THR A 97 -7.41 -0.52 7.67
N SER A 98 -6.14 -0.16 7.63
CA SER A 98 -5.01 -1.10 7.64
C SER A 98 -4.96 -2.01 8.88
N THR A 99 -5.57 -1.60 9.97
CA THR A 99 -5.67 -2.42 11.20
C THR A 99 -6.77 -3.47 11.14
N ASN A 100 -7.65 -3.42 10.14
CA ASN A 100 -8.73 -4.38 9.90
C ASN A 100 -8.62 -5.04 8.51
N TYR A 101 -7.50 -4.88 7.86
CA TYR A 101 -7.28 -5.33 6.49
C TYR A 101 -6.85 -6.80 6.44
N ASN A 102 -7.79 -7.69 6.68
CA ASN A 102 -7.56 -9.13 6.80
C ASN A 102 -7.86 -9.91 5.51
N ASP A 103 -7.58 -9.33 4.35
CA ASP A 103 -7.64 -10.06 3.10
C ASP A 103 -6.66 -11.26 3.13
N PRO A 104 -7.16 -12.49 3.04
CA PRO A 104 -6.30 -13.68 3.10
C PRO A 104 -5.20 -13.69 2.04
N ASP A 105 -5.46 -13.12 0.88
CA ASP A 105 -4.48 -13.01 -0.20
C ASP A 105 -3.29 -12.13 0.22
N LEU A 106 -3.55 -10.95 0.78
CA LEU A 106 -2.48 -10.08 1.27
C LEU A 106 -1.74 -10.70 2.46
N ILE A 107 -2.46 -11.27 3.41
CA ILE A 107 -1.87 -11.93 4.59
C ILE A 107 -0.90 -13.03 4.14
N ASN A 108 -1.31 -13.88 3.22
CA ASN A 108 -0.47 -14.98 2.72
C ASN A 108 0.75 -14.49 1.93
N ARG A 109 0.66 -13.33 1.28
CA ARG A 109 1.79 -12.74 0.55
C ARG A 109 2.79 -12.06 1.46
N ASN A 110 2.31 -11.45 2.55
CA ASN A 110 3.13 -10.56 3.39
C ASN A 110 3.83 -11.24 4.56
N TYR A 111 3.24 -12.29 5.15
CA TYR A 111 3.71 -12.83 6.44
C TYR A 111 5.18 -13.29 6.46
N ASN A 112 5.73 -13.73 5.34
CA ASN A 112 7.10 -14.22 5.22
C ASN A 112 8.04 -13.24 4.49
N LYS A 113 7.62 -12.02 4.24
CA LYS A 113 8.46 -10.99 3.61
C LYS A 113 9.43 -10.39 4.62
N ASP A 114 10.62 -10.05 4.15
CA ASP A 114 11.62 -9.33 4.94
C ASP A 114 11.33 -7.83 4.96
N ILE A 115 10.83 -7.29 3.85
CA ILE A 115 10.50 -5.89 3.68
C ILE A 115 9.07 -5.76 3.14
N SER A 116 8.30 -4.90 3.79
CA SER A 116 6.92 -4.60 3.39
C SER A 116 6.71 -3.09 3.39
N ILE A 117 6.20 -2.57 2.28
CA ILE A 117 5.90 -1.15 2.13
C ILE A 117 4.47 -1.00 1.62
N SER A 118 3.63 -0.30 2.37
CA SER A 118 2.29 0.07 1.93
C SER A 118 2.26 1.49 1.39
N VAL A 119 1.47 1.70 0.34
CA VAL A 119 1.29 2.99 -0.33
C VAL A 119 -0.17 3.42 -0.19
N HIS A 120 -0.38 4.54 0.48
CA HIS A 120 -1.67 5.12 0.79
C HIS A 120 -1.82 6.55 0.26
N GLY A 121 -3.06 6.98 0.12
CA GLY A 121 -3.38 8.38 -0.08
C GLY A 121 -3.74 9.06 1.23
N ALA A 122 -3.06 10.15 1.54
CA ALA A 122 -3.43 11.05 2.63
C ALA A 122 -4.39 12.15 2.14
N GLY A 123 -5.03 12.84 3.07
CA GLY A 123 -5.78 14.06 2.76
C GLY A 123 -4.89 15.27 2.51
N GLN A 124 -5.41 16.27 1.78
CA GLN A 124 -4.67 17.50 1.46
C GLN A 124 -4.34 18.33 2.71
N SER A 125 -5.07 18.14 3.80
CA SER A 125 -4.81 18.79 5.09
C SER A 125 -3.45 18.42 5.71
N GLN A 126 -2.83 17.34 5.25
CA GLN A 126 -1.51 16.90 5.73
C GLN A 126 -0.35 17.72 5.14
N GLY A 127 -0.60 18.58 4.17
CA GLY A 127 0.40 19.44 3.57
C GLY A 127 0.32 19.52 2.06
N LYS A 128 1.24 20.29 1.47
CA LYS A 128 1.40 20.40 0.02
C LYS A 128 2.54 19.50 -0.44
N ASN A 129 2.31 18.72 -1.50
CA ASN A 129 3.31 17.83 -2.08
C ASN A 129 4.06 17.03 -1.00
N THR A 130 3.29 16.40 -0.11
CA THR A 130 3.83 15.79 1.10
C THR A 130 3.73 14.27 1.06
N VAL A 131 4.81 13.61 1.48
CA VAL A 131 4.86 12.20 1.84
C VAL A 131 4.97 12.11 3.35
N LEU A 132 4.01 11.44 3.97
CA LEU A 132 4.11 11.03 5.36
C LEU A 132 4.67 9.61 5.41
N ILE A 133 5.68 9.38 6.23
CA ILE A 133 6.34 8.09 6.35
C ILE A 133 6.24 7.57 7.78
N GLY A 134 5.76 6.35 7.93
CA GLY A 134 5.57 5.69 9.21
C GLY A 134 5.80 4.20 9.15
N GLY A 135 5.39 3.50 10.19
CA GLY A 135 5.61 2.06 10.34
C GLY A 135 6.55 1.73 11.48
N ARG A 136 6.89 0.45 11.60
CA ARG A 136 7.75 -0.07 12.66
C ARG A 136 9.19 -0.35 12.22
N ASP A 137 9.46 -0.38 10.90
CA ASP A 137 10.80 -0.59 10.35
C ASP A 137 11.59 0.72 10.33
N GLU A 138 12.10 1.10 11.49
CA GLU A 138 12.76 2.39 11.71
C GLU A 138 13.99 2.58 10.83
N LYS A 139 14.80 1.53 10.64
CA LYS A 139 15.98 1.59 9.80
C LYS A 139 15.62 1.90 8.35
N LEU A 140 14.60 1.22 7.82
CA LEU A 140 14.14 1.42 6.45
C LEU A 140 13.44 2.78 6.31
N ILE A 141 12.67 3.22 7.30
CA ILE A 141 12.06 4.55 7.33
C ILE A 141 13.13 5.64 7.16
N GLN A 142 14.23 5.55 7.89
CA GLN A 142 15.31 6.53 7.80
C GLN A 142 15.98 6.52 6.43
N LEU A 143 16.24 5.34 5.85
CA LEU A 143 16.82 5.23 4.52
C LEU A 143 15.90 5.83 3.45
N ILE A 144 14.62 5.49 3.48
CA ILE A 144 13.64 6.02 2.52
C ILE A 144 13.47 7.53 2.70
N SER A 145 13.36 8.03 3.93
CA SER A 145 13.23 9.45 4.21
C SER A 145 14.42 10.25 3.67
N LYS A 146 15.63 9.75 3.86
CA LYS A 146 16.85 10.37 3.33
C LYS A 146 16.82 10.48 1.82
N GLU A 147 16.46 9.40 1.13
CA GLU A 147 16.37 9.38 -0.33
C GLU A 147 15.24 10.30 -0.84
N LEU A 148 14.05 10.23 -0.24
CA LEU A 148 12.92 11.06 -0.61
C LEU A 148 13.20 12.55 -0.43
N SER A 149 13.98 12.93 0.57
CA SER A 149 14.34 14.33 0.84
C SER A 149 15.22 14.96 -0.25
N THR A 150 15.78 14.16 -1.17
CA THR A 150 16.52 14.68 -2.33
C THR A 150 15.59 15.21 -3.44
N PHE A 151 14.29 14.93 -3.36
CA PHE A 151 13.28 15.38 -4.32
C PHE A 151 12.58 16.67 -3.86
N LYS A 152 11.85 17.32 -4.78
CA LYS A 152 11.16 18.59 -4.54
C LYS A 152 9.78 18.41 -3.88
N PHE A 153 9.65 17.52 -2.91
CA PHE A 153 8.43 17.40 -2.12
C PHE A 153 8.76 17.25 -0.63
N ASN A 154 7.78 17.50 0.21
CA ASN A 154 7.96 17.46 1.65
C ASN A 154 7.91 16.03 2.15
N VAL A 155 8.87 15.65 2.99
CA VAL A 155 8.90 14.35 3.66
C VAL A 155 8.75 14.60 5.16
N GLN A 156 7.72 13.99 5.76
CA GLN A 156 7.43 14.14 7.18
C GLN A 156 7.23 12.79 7.84
N ARG A 157 7.64 12.66 9.09
CA ARG A 157 7.30 11.50 9.89
C ARG A 157 5.82 11.52 10.24
N SER A 158 5.13 10.41 9.99
CA SER A 158 3.73 10.24 10.39
C SER A 158 3.59 10.20 11.90
N LEU A 159 2.56 10.85 12.41
CA LEU A 159 2.23 10.90 13.83
C LEU A 159 0.77 10.49 14.06
N GLY A 160 0.44 10.17 15.29
CA GLY A 160 -0.92 9.84 15.71
C GLY A 160 -1.47 8.62 14.95
N HIS A 161 -2.69 8.73 14.46
CA HIS A 161 -3.40 7.64 13.77
C HIS A 161 -2.76 7.23 12.43
N LEU A 162 -1.92 8.08 11.84
CA LEU A 162 -1.19 7.79 10.59
C LEU A 162 0.21 7.20 10.84
N ALA A 163 0.62 7.02 12.09
CA ALA A 163 1.97 6.57 12.42
C ALA A 163 2.30 5.15 11.92
N GLY A 164 1.29 4.32 11.68
CA GLY A 164 1.49 2.97 11.13
C GLY A 164 2.20 1.99 12.07
N ILE A 165 2.26 2.29 13.37
CA ILE A 165 3.00 1.51 14.37
C ILE A 165 2.18 0.43 15.07
N ASP A 166 0.88 0.37 14.79
CA ASP A 166 0.00 -0.64 15.38
C ASP A 166 0.41 -2.04 14.91
N THR A 167 0.50 -2.99 15.84
CA THR A 167 0.81 -4.38 15.52
C THR A 167 -0.25 -5.04 14.64
N ASN A 168 -1.49 -4.53 14.66
CA ASN A 168 -2.58 -4.98 13.80
C ASN A 168 -2.58 -4.30 12.42
N ASN A 169 -1.72 -3.32 12.18
CA ASN A 169 -1.57 -2.78 10.84
C ASN A 169 -0.94 -3.84 9.93
N VAL A 170 -1.62 -4.15 8.83
CA VAL A 170 -1.23 -5.23 7.94
C VAL A 170 0.19 -5.07 7.38
N VAL A 171 0.71 -3.84 7.26
CA VAL A 171 2.08 -3.60 6.80
C VAL A 171 3.12 -4.20 7.74
N ASN A 172 2.82 -4.28 9.03
CA ASN A 172 3.70 -4.86 10.04
C ASN A 172 3.55 -6.38 10.18
N TYR A 173 2.63 -6.99 9.42
CA TYR A 173 2.39 -8.43 9.47
C TYR A 173 3.33 -9.17 8.50
N ASN A 174 4.61 -9.07 8.76
CA ASN A 174 5.66 -9.73 7.99
C ASN A 174 6.62 -10.50 8.91
N LYS A 175 7.71 -11.01 8.33
CA LYS A 175 8.65 -11.88 9.04
C LYS A 175 9.27 -11.25 10.29
N LYS A 176 9.50 -9.92 10.25
CA LYS A 176 10.12 -9.15 11.34
C LYS A 176 9.08 -8.41 12.20
N GLY A 177 7.81 -8.45 11.85
CA GLY A 177 6.78 -7.63 12.51
C GLY A 177 6.94 -6.13 12.27
N GLN A 178 7.59 -5.73 11.18
CA GLN A 178 7.98 -4.36 10.90
C GLN A 178 7.80 -4.05 9.41
N GLY A 179 7.07 -2.98 9.12
CA GLY A 179 6.90 -2.48 7.76
C GLY A 179 7.05 -0.97 7.69
N VAL A 180 6.91 -0.44 6.49
CA VAL A 180 6.91 0.99 6.20
C VAL A 180 5.59 1.38 5.56
N GLN A 181 4.96 2.44 6.05
CA GLN A 181 3.73 2.99 5.50
C GLN A 181 4.01 4.36 4.91
N LEU A 182 3.68 4.53 3.63
CA LEU A 182 3.77 5.81 2.92
C LEU A 182 2.36 6.36 2.69
N GLU A 183 2.16 7.63 3.00
CA GLU A 183 0.91 8.35 2.80
C GLU A 183 1.19 9.60 1.96
N LEU A 184 0.58 9.71 0.79
CA LEU A 184 0.83 10.77 -0.16
C LEU A 184 -0.38 11.70 -0.31
N THR A 185 -0.15 13.01 -0.24
CA THR A 185 -1.21 14.00 -0.43
C THR A 185 -1.77 13.97 -1.87
N PRO A 186 -3.03 14.43 -2.08
CA PRO A 186 -3.66 14.36 -3.40
C PRO A 186 -2.90 15.12 -4.49
N ASP A 187 -2.38 16.30 -4.18
CA ASP A 187 -1.60 17.11 -5.13
C ASP A 187 -0.31 16.37 -5.57
N LEU A 188 0.37 15.71 -4.64
CA LEU A 188 1.54 14.91 -4.98
C LEU A 188 1.17 13.71 -5.87
N ARG A 189 0.10 13.00 -5.55
CA ARG A 189 -0.37 11.86 -6.37
C ARG A 189 -0.77 12.31 -7.77
N LYS A 190 -1.46 13.45 -7.92
CA LYS A 190 -1.81 14.03 -9.21
C LYS A 190 -0.59 14.42 -10.03
N SER A 191 0.48 14.86 -9.40
CA SER A 191 1.72 15.27 -10.09
C SER A 191 2.40 14.13 -10.87
N PHE A 192 2.03 12.88 -10.61
CA PHE A 192 2.54 11.72 -11.36
C PHE A 192 1.94 11.61 -12.76
N PHE A 193 0.85 12.29 -13.02
CA PHE A 193 0.11 12.20 -14.27
C PHE A 193 0.19 13.50 -15.05
N SER A 194 0.20 13.40 -16.37
CA SER A 194 0.25 14.58 -17.24
C SER A 194 -0.92 15.53 -16.95
N ASN A 195 -0.60 16.82 -16.85
CA ASN A 195 -1.56 17.87 -16.50
C ASN A 195 -2.29 17.68 -15.16
N GLY A 196 -1.75 16.85 -14.27
CA GLY A 196 -2.40 16.53 -13.00
C GLY A 196 -3.69 15.74 -13.15
N ASP A 197 -3.89 15.08 -14.29
CA ASP A 197 -5.10 14.29 -14.56
C ASP A 197 -4.95 12.87 -13.99
N ASP A 198 -5.54 12.64 -12.83
CA ASP A 198 -5.61 11.34 -12.18
C ASP A 198 -6.95 10.61 -12.41
N SER A 199 -7.68 10.97 -13.45
CA SER A 199 -8.89 10.26 -13.84
C SER A 199 -8.62 8.79 -14.15
N SER A 200 -9.63 7.95 -14.05
CA SER A 200 -9.50 6.52 -14.38
C SER A 200 -8.96 6.29 -15.79
N LYS A 201 -9.40 7.11 -16.75
CA LYS A 201 -8.92 7.05 -18.15
C LYS A 201 -7.44 7.42 -18.25
N ALA A 202 -7.01 8.51 -17.62
CA ALA A 202 -5.62 8.95 -17.63
C ALA A 202 -4.70 7.92 -16.98
N ARG A 203 -5.09 7.38 -15.82
CA ARG A 203 -4.30 6.36 -15.11
C ARG A 203 -4.10 5.06 -15.90
N LYS A 204 -5.04 4.70 -16.76
CA LYS A 204 -4.90 3.50 -17.62
C LYS A 204 -3.86 3.67 -18.72
N ASN A 205 -3.68 4.88 -19.21
CA ASN A 205 -2.91 5.18 -20.42
C ASN A 205 -1.51 5.73 -20.13
N GLU A 206 -1.24 6.19 -18.91
CA GLU A 206 0.06 6.76 -18.54
C GLU A 206 0.93 5.79 -17.77
N LYS A 207 2.18 5.70 -18.20
CA LYS A 207 3.27 5.16 -17.38
C LYS A 207 3.78 6.28 -16.48
N ILE A 208 3.78 6.07 -15.18
CA ILE A 208 4.43 6.98 -14.23
C ILE A 208 5.89 7.15 -14.66
N GLY A 209 6.28 8.40 -14.92
CA GLY A 209 7.61 8.74 -15.41
C GLY A 209 8.72 8.24 -14.49
N HIS A 210 9.75 7.65 -15.09
CA HIS A 210 10.86 6.98 -14.39
C HIS A 210 11.70 7.86 -13.46
N GLN A 211 11.53 9.20 -13.51
CA GLN A 211 12.49 10.12 -12.90
C GLN A 211 12.27 10.42 -11.44
N GLN A 212 11.08 10.16 -10.88
CA GLN A 212 10.75 10.63 -9.54
C GLN A 212 10.80 9.56 -8.44
N TRP A 213 10.93 8.27 -8.78
CA TRP A 213 10.79 7.17 -7.84
C TRP A 213 11.92 6.14 -7.88
N ILE A 214 13.11 6.56 -8.32
CA ILE A 214 14.34 5.72 -8.29
C ILE A 214 14.82 5.42 -6.85
N VAL A 215 14.00 5.65 -5.89
CA VAL A 215 14.36 5.79 -4.48
C VAL A 215 14.55 4.46 -3.75
N LEU A 216 14.07 3.38 -4.27
CA LEU A 216 14.23 2.07 -3.65
C LEU A 216 15.35 1.25 -4.28
N ARG A 217 16.47 1.87 -4.59
CA ARG A 217 17.70 1.11 -4.83
C ARG A 217 18.13 0.51 -3.49
N GLN A 218 18.06 -0.79 -3.41
CA GLN A 218 18.73 -1.49 -2.32
C GLN A 218 20.24 -1.22 -2.36
N PRO A 219 20.87 -1.12 -1.20
CA PRO A 219 22.33 -1.18 -1.12
C PRO A 219 22.84 -2.53 -1.62
#